data_9c0243112ac415a93c336c2faadd1a01
#
_entry.id   9c0243112ac415a93c336c2faadd1a01
#
_cell.length_a   1.000
_cell.length_b   1.000
_cell.length_c   1.000
_cell.angle_alpha   90.00
_cell.angle_beta   90.00
_cell.angle_gamma   90.00
#
_symmetry.space_group_name_H-M   'P 1'
#
loop_
_entity.id
_entity.type
_entity.pdbx_description
1 polymer ?
#
loop_
_entity_poly.entity_id
_entity_poly.type
_entity_poly.pdbx_seq_one_letter_code
_entity_poly.pdbx_strand_id
1 'polypeptide(L)'
;MGPIADRNIYIAICNMRQEGFLSHPIWAAYSIASAAMSVEHMKVTVGICGGIAAYKSVELVRLLQDAGYDPHVVMTKAAEEFVRPLTFAAISGHKVITSLWDEDAGAVSEDESSIEHIWEAQTTKLLIVAPATADTLAKFANGLADDFLSTMFLATKAPVIVAPAMNVNMWEHPATRANIETLRARGVKVIEPGSGYLACGMVGGGRLAEPAIIAAAVAEMLGPGALNNQPSSTQRGDLGGPAPVVDFDGETVLVTAGGTREAIDPVRFIGNRSSGRMGYAVAEAARRRGATVILISAPTGLPDLDGVEILPVVTSEEMRAAMMQRLREATVVVMAAAVSDFRVRSVAAQKIKREAARAVLLELEATEDILQEVVERRVAGTIVVGFAAETEDALANGRLKLARKGVDAVMVNDVSVDGIGFDAKQNAGSFLTRNGAVEFPVMSKAMMADRILDEVAKLRG
;
A
#
# COMPACT_ATOMS: atom_id res chain seq x y z
N MET A 1 -10.08 17.01 -38.27
CA MET A 1 -8.82 17.79 -38.33
C MET A 1 -8.15 17.61 -36.96
N GLY A 2 -7.19 16.68 -36.90
CA GLY A 2 -6.45 16.33 -35.67
C GLY A 2 -5.01 16.85 -35.74
N PRO A 3 -4.27 16.84 -34.66
CA PRO A 3 -3.08 17.69 -34.48
C PRO A 3 -1.85 17.15 -35.22
N ILE A 4 -1.27 18.00 -36.03
CA ILE A 4 0.07 17.84 -36.63
C ILE A 4 1.02 18.72 -35.80
N ALA A 5 1.64 18.15 -34.78
CA ALA A 5 2.66 18.90 -34.03
C ALA A 5 3.90 18.09 -33.59
N ASP A 6 3.90 16.73 -33.63
CA ASP A 6 5.02 15.96 -33.02
C ASP A 6 6.02 15.35 -34.03
N ARG A 7 5.81 15.47 -35.33
CA ARG A 7 6.74 14.91 -36.32
C ARG A 7 7.92 15.84 -36.69
N ASN A 8 7.82 17.13 -36.43
CA ASN A 8 8.85 18.08 -36.83
C ASN A 8 10.05 18.20 -35.87
N ILE A 9 9.90 17.76 -34.63
CA ILE A 9 11.01 17.83 -33.63
C ILE A 9 12.00 16.66 -33.88
N TYR A 10 11.53 15.49 -34.28
CA TYR A 10 12.39 14.32 -34.52
C TYR A 10 13.23 14.45 -35.78
N ILE A 11 12.73 15.13 -36.82
CA ILE A 11 13.44 15.36 -38.08
C ILE A 11 14.54 16.43 -37.93
N ALA A 12 14.33 17.41 -37.04
CA ALA A 12 15.34 18.45 -36.74
C ALA A 12 16.58 17.87 -36.03
N ILE A 13 16.41 16.85 -35.19
CA ILE A 13 17.51 16.20 -34.44
C ILE A 13 18.35 15.27 -35.34
N CYS A 14 17.74 14.60 -36.33
CA CYS A 14 18.48 13.78 -37.25
C CYS A 14 19.33 14.57 -38.29
N ASN A 15 18.88 15.76 -38.67
CA ASN A 15 19.64 16.59 -39.64
C ASN A 15 20.83 17.32 -39.01
N MET A 16 20.89 17.50 -37.70
CA MET A 16 22.02 18.13 -37.01
C MET A 16 23.24 17.22 -36.80
N ARG A 17 23.15 15.96 -37.14
CA ARG A 17 24.27 15.01 -37.04
C ARG A 17 25.24 15.03 -38.22
N GLN A 18 24.94 15.73 -39.27
CA GLN A 18 25.78 15.76 -40.50
C GLN A 18 26.67 17.00 -40.63
N GLU A 19 26.53 18.02 -39.78
CA GLU A 19 27.38 19.21 -39.82
C GLU A 19 28.15 19.36 -38.51
N GLY A 20 29.29 18.75 -38.40
CA GLY A 20 30.50 18.98 -37.61
C GLY A 20 30.49 19.94 -36.38
N PHE A 21 29.40 20.13 -35.66
CA PHE A 21 29.26 21.08 -34.52
C PHE A 21 29.29 20.40 -33.14
N LEU A 22 30.24 19.49 -32.89
CA LEU A 22 30.39 18.80 -31.61
C LEU A 22 31.73 19.14 -30.93
N SER A 23 31.99 20.43 -30.68
CA SER A 23 33.15 20.83 -29.87
C SER A 23 32.85 21.87 -28.81
N HIS A 24 31.66 21.87 -28.23
CA HIS A 24 31.33 22.74 -27.08
C HIS A 24 31.23 21.94 -25.78
N PRO A 25 31.93 22.34 -24.68
CA PRO A 25 31.97 21.58 -23.41
C PRO A 25 30.61 21.36 -22.73
N ILE A 26 29.56 22.09 -23.12
CA ILE A 26 28.19 21.94 -22.62
C ILE A 26 27.57 20.60 -23.07
N TRP A 27 27.95 20.04 -24.22
CA TRP A 27 27.42 18.78 -24.73
C TRP A 27 28.04 17.54 -24.08
N ALA A 28 29.27 17.66 -23.59
CA ALA A 28 29.89 16.60 -22.79
C ALA A 28 29.18 16.40 -21.44
N ALA A 29 28.70 17.48 -20.84
CA ALA A 29 27.92 17.43 -19.60
C ALA A 29 26.52 16.83 -19.82
N TYR A 30 25.90 17.09 -20.98
CA TYR A 30 24.57 16.48 -21.32
C TYR A 30 24.67 15.01 -21.69
N SER A 31 25.78 14.59 -22.33
CA SER A 31 26.03 13.17 -22.64
C SER A 31 26.37 12.33 -21.40
N ILE A 32 26.95 12.96 -20.36
CA ILE A 32 27.22 12.31 -19.08
C ILE A 32 25.97 12.29 -18.19
N ALA A 33 25.08 13.29 -18.30
CA ALA A 33 23.81 13.31 -17.57
C ALA A 33 22.75 12.35 -18.16
N SER A 34 22.87 11.99 -19.45
CA SER A 34 22.00 10.98 -20.10
C SER A 34 22.47 9.55 -19.87
N ALA A 35 23.63 9.33 -19.29
CA ALA A 35 24.04 8.09 -18.66
C ALA A 35 23.58 8.10 -17.17
N ALA A 36 22.38 8.63 -16.88
CA ALA A 36 21.67 8.32 -15.65
C ALA A 36 21.47 6.81 -15.65
N MET A 37 22.28 6.13 -14.85
CA MET A 37 22.23 4.71 -14.58
C MET A 37 20.76 4.33 -14.41
N SER A 38 20.21 3.58 -15.36
CA SER A 38 19.00 2.82 -15.11
C SER A 38 19.33 1.93 -13.91
N VAL A 39 18.73 2.21 -12.77
CA VAL A 39 18.78 1.32 -11.61
C VAL A 39 18.11 0.03 -12.08
N GLU A 40 18.90 -0.96 -12.39
CA GLU A 40 18.41 -2.26 -12.86
C GLU A 40 17.82 -2.96 -11.65
N HIS A 41 16.49 -2.83 -11.46
CA HIS A 41 15.77 -3.55 -10.42
C HIS A 41 15.92 -5.06 -10.64
N MET A 42 16.21 -5.80 -9.58
CA MET A 42 16.33 -7.25 -9.66
C MET A 42 14.96 -7.86 -9.96
N LYS A 43 14.80 -8.42 -11.15
CA LYS A 43 13.60 -9.12 -11.57
C LYS A 43 13.39 -10.37 -10.72
N VAL A 44 12.20 -10.52 -10.15
CA VAL A 44 11.75 -11.72 -9.44
C VAL A 44 10.42 -12.18 -10.01
N THR A 45 10.23 -13.48 -10.21
CA THR A 45 8.96 -13.98 -10.76
C THR A 45 8.13 -14.59 -9.65
N VAL A 46 6.86 -14.17 -9.55
CA VAL A 46 5.89 -14.65 -8.56
C VAL A 46 4.87 -15.54 -9.26
N GLY A 47 4.98 -16.85 -9.05
CA GLY A 47 4.01 -17.85 -9.49
C GLY A 47 2.84 -17.94 -8.51
N ILE A 48 1.61 -17.82 -9.02
CA ILE A 48 0.39 -17.84 -8.21
C ILE A 48 -0.46 -19.03 -8.62
N CYS A 49 -0.74 -19.91 -7.67
CA CYS A 49 -1.55 -21.10 -7.89
C CYS A 49 -2.99 -20.94 -7.37
N GLY A 50 -3.91 -21.76 -7.88
CA GLY A 50 -5.34 -21.71 -7.57
C GLY A 50 -5.66 -22.14 -6.16
N GLY A 51 -5.96 -21.19 -5.28
CA GLY A 51 -6.41 -21.41 -3.93
C GLY A 51 -6.88 -20.13 -3.28
N ILE A 52 -7.68 -20.24 -2.23
CA ILE A 52 -8.23 -19.06 -1.54
C ILE A 52 -7.14 -18.09 -1.08
N ALA A 53 -5.94 -18.57 -0.78
CA ALA A 53 -4.83 -17.74 -0.33
C ALA A 53 -4.20 -16.87 -1.45
N ALA A 54 -4.61 -17.03 -2.72
CA ALA A 54 -4.11 -16.25 -3.86
C ALA A 54 -4.25 -14.72 -3.66
N TYR A 55 -5.28 -14.27 -2.93
CA TYR A 55 -5.46 -12.84 -2.63
C TYR A 55 -4.30 -12.24 -1.80
N LYS A 56 -3.62 -13.06 -0.98
CA LYS A 56 -2.47 -12.61 -0.18
C LYS A 56 -1.23 -12.32 -1.04
N SER A 57 -1.16 -12.91 -2.23
CA SER A 57 -0.05 -12.67 -3.16
C SER A 57 -0.05 -11.25 -3.72
N VAL A 58 -1.19 -10.57 -3.67
CA VAL A 58 -1.30 -9.14 -3.99
C VAL A 58 -0.46 -8.30 -3.02
N GLU A 59 -0.50 -8.62 -1.73
CA GLU A 59 0.32 -7.98 -0.70
C GLU A 59 1.80 -8.35 -0.87
N LEU A 60 2.08 -9.63 -1.17
CA LEU A 60 3.45 -10.09 -1.42
C LEU A 60 4.11 -9.32 -2.58
N VAL A 61 3.42 -9.17 -3.71
CA VAL A 61 3.93 -8.41 -4.86
C VAL A 61 4.28 -6.98 -4.45
N ARG A 62 3.45 -6.33 -3.62
CA ARG A 62 3.75 -4.98 -3.11
C ARG A 62 4.97 -4.95 -2.20
N LEU A 63 5.06 -5.88 -1.25
CA LEU A 63 6.21 -5.95 -0.35
C LEU A 63 7.52 -6.17 -1.11
N LEU A 64 7.49 -6.93 -2.20
CA LEU A 64 8.66 -7.11 -3.07
C LEU A 64 9.04 -5.82 -3.80
N GLN A 65 8.06 -5.05 -4.30
CA GLN A 65 8.32 -3.73 -4.91
C GLN A 65 8.87 -2.75 -3.88
N ASP A 66 8.28 -2.70 -2.68
CA ASP A 66 8.73 -1.84 -1.58
C ASP A 66 10.17 -2.19 -1.14
N ALA A 67 10.56 -3.47 -1.29
CA ALA A 67 11.92 -3.93 -1.05
C ALA A 67 12.89 -3.68 -2.24
N GLY A 68 12.43 -3.03 -3.31
CA GLY A 68 13.25 -2.66 -4.47
C GLY A 68 13.44 -3.76 -5.52
N TYR A 69 12.61 -4.80 -5.50
CA TYR A 69 12.58 -5.82 -6.55
C TYR A 69 11.59 -5.43 -7.65
N ASP A 70 11.74 -6.06 -8.81
CA ASP A 70 10.83 -5.94 -9.95
C ASP A 70 10.02 -7.24 -10.11
N PRO A 71 8.81 -7.34 -9.48
CA PRO A 71 8.03 -8.57 -9.49
C PRO A 71 7.22 -8.74 -10.77
N HIS A 72 7.51 -9.78 -11.53
CA HIS A 72 6.72 -10.28 -12.64
C HIS A 72 5.80 -11.40 -12.17
N VAL A 73 4.56 -11.44 -12.66
CA VAL A 73 3.56 -12.38 -12.16
C VAL A 73 3.18 -13.41 -13.22
N VAL A 74 3.23 -14.68 -12.81
CA VAL A 74 2.76 -15.83 -13.58
C VAL A 74 1.60 -16.48 -12.82
N MET A 75 0.46 -16.68 -13.46
CA MET A 75 -0.71 -17.30 -12.83
C MET A 75 -1.04 -18.64 -13.49
N THR A 76 -1.36 -19.64 -12.68
CA THR A 76 -2.00 -20.85 -13.22
C THR A 76 -3.46 -20.55 -13.58
N LYS A 77 -4.03 -21.33 -14.51
CA LYS A 77 -5.44 -21.19 -14.90
C LYS A 77 -6.39 -21.23 -13.70
N ALA A 78 -6.11 -22.09 -12.72
CA ALA A 78 -6.89 -22.18 -11.49
C ALA A 78 -6.76 -20.94 -10.61
N ALA A 79 -5.67 -20.18 -10.69
CA ALA A 79 -5.50 -18.95 -9.90
C ALA A 79 -6.41 -17.81 -10.40
N GLU A 80 -6.71 -17.78 -11.68
CA GLU A 80 -7.59 -16.78 -12.30
C GLU A 80 -9.02 -16.83 -11.76
N GLU A 81 -9.46 -17.99 -11.25
CA GLU A 81 -10.78 -18.15 -10.61
C GLU A 81 -10.87 -17.48 -9.22
N PHE A 82 -9.73 -17.20 -8.58
CA PHE A 82 -9.67 -16.57 -7.26
C PHE A 82 -9.32 -15.08 -7.32
N VAL A 83 -8.40 -14.70 -8.22
CA VAL A 83 -7.96 -13.32 -8.40
C VAL A 83 -7.75 -13.06 -9.89
N ARG A 84 -8.29 -11.98 -10.40
CA ARG A 84 -8.14 -11.62 -11.81
C ARG A 84 -6.70 -11.22 -12.14
N PRO A 85 -6.16 -11.60 -13.32
CA PRO A 85 -4.84 -11.17 -13.79
C PRO A 85 -4.68 -9.64 -13.80
N LEU A 86 -5.74 -8.91 -14.13
CA LEU A 86 -5.77 -7.44 -14.11
C LEU A 86 -5.36 -6.85 -12.75
N THR A 87 -5.70 -7.53 -11.64
CA THR A 87 -5.32 -7.07 -10.29
C THR A 87 -3.79 -7.04 -10.13
N PHE A 88 -3.12 -8.08 -10.60
CA PHE A 88 -1.66 -8.17 -10.53
C PHE A 88 -0.97 -7.27 -11.55
N ALA A 89 -1.51 -7.15 -12.77
CA ALA A 89 -0.99 -6.23 -13.78
C ALA A 89 -1.02 -4.78 -13.29
N ALA A 90 -2.12 -4.36 -12.65
CA ALA A 90 -2.26 -3.00 -12.10
C ALA A 90 -1.30 -2.71 -10.94
N ILE A 91 -0.86 -3.74 -10.20
CA ILE A 91 0.03 -3.58 -9.04
C ILE A 91 1.49 -3.70 -9.46
N SER A 92 1.85 -4.73 -10.24
CA SER A 92 3.23 -4.95 -10.67
C SER A 92 3.69 -3.96 -11.74
N GLY A 93 2.73 -3.39 -12.51
CA GLY A 93 3.04 -2.57 -13.68
C GLY A 93 3.41 -3.39 -14.92
N HIS A 94 3.34 -4.72 -14.84
CA HIS A 94 3.71 -5.66 -15.92
C HIS A 94 2.52 -6.48 -16.40
N LYS A 95 2.59 -6.97 -17.64
CA LYS A 95 1.67 -7.99 -18.16
C LYS A 95 1.77 -9.23 -17.26
N VAL A 96 0.63 -9.80 -16.88
CA VAL A 96 0.56 -11.07 -16.16
C VAL A 96 0.54 -12.22 -17.18
N ILE A 97 1.40 -13.20 -16.97
CA ILE A 97 1.48 -14.36 -17.83
C ILE A 97 0.53 -15.44 -17.31
N THR A 98 -0.37 -15.90 -18.16
CA THR A 98 -1.42 -16.88 -17.77
C THR A 98 -1.45 -18.15 -18.62
N SER A 99 -0.78 -18.14 -19.78
CA SER A 99 -0.80 -19.25 -20.75
C SER A 99 0.56 -19.47 -21.37
N LEU A 100 0.83 -20.72 -21.81
CA LEU A 100 1.97 -21.06 -22.66
C LEU A 100 1.74 -20.61 -24.13
N TRP A 101 0.47 -20.39 -24.49
CA TRP A 101 0.03 -20.12 -25.85
C TRP A 101 -0.80 -18.83 -25.81
N ASP A 102 -0.16 -17.69 -26.04
CA ASP A 102 -0.89 -16.43 -26.18
C ASP A 102 -1.39 -16.31 -27.62
N GLU A 103 -2.72 -16.33 -27.81
CA GLU A 103 -3.37 -16.16 -29.10
C GLU A 103 -3.23 -14.72 -29.65
N ASP A 104 -2.85 -13.76 -28.82
CA ASP A 104 -2.67 -12.36 -29.14
C ASP A 104 -1.22 -11.97 -29.56
N ALA A 105 -0.32 -12.91 -29.69
CA ALA A 105 1.04 -12.69 -30.20
C ALA A 105 1.08 -12.45 -31.74
N GLY A 106 0.09 -11.74 -32.25
CA GLY A 106 0.04 -11.25 -33.62
C GLY A 106 0.97 -10.05 -33.83
N ALA A 107 2.13 -10.29 -34.40
CA ALA A 107 3.21 -9.37 -34.75
C ALA A 107 4.37 -9.31 -33.75
N VAL A 108 5.05 -10.40 -33.62
CA VAL A 108 6.39 -10.44 -33.00
C VAL A 108 7.36 -9.82 -34.01
N SER A 109 8.09 -8.79 -33.62
CA SER A 109 9.27 -8.33 -34.36
C SER A 109 10.30 -9.48 -34.40
N GLU A 110 11.00 -9.64 -35.52
CA GLU A 110 11.92 -10.76 -35.78
C GLU A 110 13.05 -10.95 -34.76
N ASP A 111 13.22 -10.01 -33.81
CA ASP A 111 14.20 -10.06 -32.71
C ASP A 111 13.64 -10.62 -31.39
N GLU A 112 12.35 -10.88 -31.24
CA GLU A 112 11.70 -11.42 -30.02
C GLU A 112 11.21 -12.87 -30.20
N SER A 113 11.91 -13.69 -30.94
CA SER A 113 11.57 -15.12 -31.10
C SER A 113 11.97 -16.00 -29.89
N SER A 114 12.13 -15.42 -28.71
CA SER A 114 12.35 -16.20 -27.51
C SER A 114 11.02 -16.77 -27.03
N ILE A 115 10.98 -18.07 -26.84
CA ILE A 115 9.86 -18.74 -26.20
C ILE A 115 9.68 -18.11 -24.81
N GLU A 116 8.56 -17.44 -24.56
CA GLU A 116 8.32 -16.54 -23.41
C GLU A 116 8.69 -17.19 -22.06
N HIS A 117 8.38 -18.48 -21.86
CA HIS A 117 8.73 -19.19 -20.63
C HIS A 117 10.24 -19.42 -20.47
N ILE A 118 11.01 -19.54 -21.58
CA ILE A 118 12.47 -19.65 -21.52
C ILE A 118 13.07 -18.29 -21.18
N TRP A 119 12.58 -17.21 -21.79
CA TRP A 119 13.03 -15.87 -21.51
C TRP A 119 12.76 -15.49 -20.04
N GLU A 120 11.55 -15.77 -19.56
CA GLU A 120 11.16 -15.53 -18.17
C GLU A 120 12.05 -16.34 -17.20
N ALA A 121 12.30 -17.62 -17.50
CA ALA A 121 13.16 -18.50 -16.72
C ALA A 121 14.63 -18.06 -16.66
N GLN A 122 15.14 -17.43 -17.74
CA GLN A 122 16.53 -16.98 -17.84
C GLN A 122 16.78 -15.60 -17.23
N THR A 123 15.77 -14.74 -17.26
CA THR A 123 15.89 -13.35 -16.79
C THR A 123 15.56 -13.19 -15.30
N THR A 124 14.72 -14.05 -14.75
CA THR A 124 14.41 -14.00 -13.31
C THR A 124 15.62 -14.30 -12.43
N LYS A 125 15.76 -13.58 -11.34
CA LYS A 125 16.80 -13.82 -10.33
C LYS A 125 16.33 -14.76 -9.21
N LEU A 126 15.01 -14.91 -9.07
CA LEU A 126 14.36 -15.80 -8.12
C LEU A 126 12.95 -16.14 -8.61
N LEU A 127 12.57 -17.40 -8.51
CA LEU A 127 11.17 -17.84 -8.69
C LEU A 127 10.54 -18.05 -7.31
N ILE A 128 9.44 -17.35 -7.05
CA ILE A 128 8.65 -17.46 -5.82
C ILE A 128 7.30 -18.05 -6.19
N VAL A 129 6.87 -19.15 -5.58
CA VAL A 129 5.54 -19.71 -5.81
C VAL A 129 4.72 -19.58 -4.54
N ALA A 130 3.81 -18.63 -4.54
CA ALA A 130 2.98 -18.28 -3.38
C ALA A 130 1.59 -17.79 -3.82
N PRO A 131 0.49 -18.50 -3.44
CA PRO A 131 0.49 -19.79 -2.76
C PRO A 131 0.93 -20.92 -3.70
N ALA A 132 1.58 -21.95 -3.15
CA ALA A 132 1.86 -23.21 -3.84
C ALA A 132 0.84 -24.25 -3.41
N THR A 133 0.06 -24.79 -4.36
CA THR A 133 -0.93 -25.87 -4.10
C THR A 133 -0.27 -27.23 -4.07
N ALA A 134 -0.94 -28.23 -3.49
CA ALA A 134 -0.49 -29.61 -3.52
C ALA A 134 -0.29 -30.13 -4.96
N ASP A 135 -1.14 -29.72 -5.91
CA ASP A 135 -1.02 -30.05 -7.33
C ASP A 135 0.29 -29.50 -7.92
N THR A 136 0.55 -28.21 -7.74
CA THR A 136 1.78 -27.56 -8.25
C THR A 136 3.04 -28.16 -7.62
N LEU A 137 3.02 -28.44 -6.31
CA LEU A 137 4.13 -29.11 -5.65
C LEU A 137 4.39 -30.51 -6.21
N ALA A 138 3.31 -31.26 -6.52
CA ALA A 138 3.41 -32.57 -7.16
C ALA A 138 4.00 -32.48 -8.57
N LYS A 139 3.54 -31.52 -9.39
CA LYS A 139 4.08 -31.24 -10.73
C LYS A 139 5.58 -30.97 -10.67
N PHE A 140 5.99 -30.07 -9.79
CA PHE A 140 7.41 -29.72 -9.61
C PHE A 140 8.26 -30.91 -9.14
N ALA A 141 7.76 -31.69 -8.18
CA ALA A 141 8.48 -32.85 -7.67
C ALA A 141 8.64 -33.96 -8.71
N ASN A 142 7.69 -34.09 -9.64
CA ASN A 142 7.69 -35.15 -10.64
C ASN A 142 8.09 -34.68 -12.07
N GLY A 143 8.42 -33.40 -12.24
CA GLY A 143 8.86 -32.86 -13.54
C GLY A 143 7.74 -32.77 -14.58
N LEU A 144 6.49 -32.51 -14.15
CA LEU A 144 5.38 -32.27 -15.07
C LEU A 144 5.39 -30.81 -15.49
N ALA A 145 5.20 -30.55 -16.79
CA ALA A 145 5.28 -29.22 -17.40
C ALA A 145 4.12 -29.04 -18.40
N ASP A 146 2.90 -28.93 -17.85
CA ASP A 146 1.66 -28.82 -18.62
C ASP A 146 1.06 -27.40 -18.60
N ASP A 147 1.67 -26.47 -17.86
CA ASP A 147 1.33 -25.06 -17.80
C ASP A 147 2.59 -24.18 -17.83
N PHE A 148 2.41 -22.86 -17.99
CA PHE A 148 3.53 -21.93 -18.06
C PHE A 148 4.43 -22.00 -16.81
N LEU A 149 3.85 -22.00 -15.62
CA LEU A 149 4.58 -21.98 -14.36
C LEU A 149 5.42 -23.25 -14.16
N SER A 150 4.85 -24.41 -14.45
CA SER A 150 5.54 -25.69 -14.33
C SER A 150 6.64 -25.87 -15.39
N THR A 151 6.42 -25.35 -16.61
CA THR A 151 7.43 -25.33 -17.68
C THR A 151 8.58 -24.40 -17.32
N MET A 152 8.28 -23.17 -16.85
CA MET A 152 9.27 -22.23 -16.39
C MET A 152 10.11 -22.78 -15.20
N PHE A 153 9.46 -23.50 -14.27
CA PHE A 153 10.14 -24.13 -13.14
C PHE A 153 11.23 -25.12 -13.59
N LEU A 154 10.96 -25.91 -14.63
CA LEU A 154 11.96 -26.84 -15.19
C LEU A 154 13.07 -26.12 -15.96
N ALA A 155 12.80 -24.98 -16.54
CA ALA A 155 13.72 -24.22 -17.37
C ALA A 155 14.65 -23.27 -16.56
N THR A 156 14.23 -22.85 -15.36
CA THR A 156 14.97 -21.85 -14.60
C THR A 156 16.18 -22.46 -13.89
N LYS A 157 17.27 -21.65 -13.85
CA LYS A 157 18.45 -21.90 -13.01
C LYS A 157 18.47 -21.01 -11.76
N ALA A 158 17.52 -20.08 -11.66
CA ALA A 158 17.38 -19.22 -10.49
C ALA A 158 16.97 -20.05 -9.27
N PRO A 159 17.34 -19.63 -8.04
CA PRO A 159 16.83 -20.24 -6.84
C PRO A 159 15.29 -20.19 -6.80
N VAL A 160 14.68 -21.14 -6.10
CA VAL A 160 13.22 -21.26 -6.03
C VAL A 160 12.76 -21.27 -4.58
N ILE A 161 11.76 -20.47 -4.27
CA ILE A 161 11.01 -20.46 -3.00
C ILE A 161 9.59 -20.96 -3.29
N VAL A 162 9.10 -21.88 -2.47
CA VAL A 162 7.69 -22.27 -2.47
C VAL A 162 7.06 -22.00 -1.10
N ALA A 163 5.88 -21.39 -1.09
CA ALA A 163 5.08 -21.14 0.10
C ALA A 163 3.76 -21.93 -0.01
N PRO A 164 3.69 -23.13 0.57
CA PRO A 164 2.51 -23.99 0.48
C PRO A 164 1.28 -23.37 1.16
N ALA A 165 0.10 -23.59 0.54
CA ALA A 165 -1.18 -23.28 1.16
C ALA A 165 -2.23 -24.31 0.73
N MET A 166 -2.80 -25.02 1.70
CA MET A 166 -3.79 -26.07 1.47
C MET A 166 -4.52 -26.44 2.75
N ASN A 167 -5.53 -27.29 2.64
CA ASN A 167 -6.19 -27.90 3.80
C ASN A 167 -5.18 -28.72 4.64
N VAL A 168 -5.40 -28.81 5.96
CA VAL A 168 -4.51 -29.53 6.89
C VAL A 168 -4.29 -30.99 6.50
N ASN A 169 -5.36 -31.71 6.10
CA ASN A 169 -5.25 -33.10 5.70
C ASN A 169 -4.43 -33.26 4.40
N MET A 170 -4.53 -32.31 3.48
CA MET A 170 -3.70 -32.28 2.27
C MET A 170 -2.24 -32.01 2.62
N TRP A 171 -2.00 -31.10 3.57
CA TRP A 171 -0.64 -30.77 4.03
C TRP A 171 0.03 -31.96 4.74
N GLU A 172 -0.72 -32.69 5.54
CA GLU A 172 -0.23 -33.84 6.29
C GLU A 172 -0.19 -35.14 5.46
N HIS A 173 -0.81 -35.10 4.26
CA HIS A 173 -0.87 -36.27 3.42
C HIS A 173 0.51 -36.81 3.04
N PRO A 174 0.77 -38.13 3.13
CA PRO A 174 2.09 -38.71 2.84
C PRO A 174 2.65 -38.32 1.47
N ALA A 175 1.80 -38.25 0.44
CA ALA A 175 2.23 -37.83 -0.90
C ALA A 175 2.70 -36.37 -0.94
N THR A 176 2.02 -35.47 -0.26
CA THR A 176 2.44 -34.05 -0.17
C THR A 176 3.76 -33.94 0.57
N ARG A 177 3.90 -34.65 1.68
CA ARG A 177 5.16 -34.68 2.45
C ARG A 177 6.33 -35.22 1.61
N ALA A 178 6.10 -36.32 0.88
CA ALA A 178 7.12 -36.88 -0.01
C ALA A 178 7.54 -35.89 -1.12
N ASN A 179 6.57 -35.19 -1.73
CA ASN A 179 6.86 -34.18 -2.74
C ASN A 179 7.67 -33.01 -2.16
N ILE A 180 7.34 -32.55 -0.97
CA ILE A 180 8.07 -31.48 -0.27
C ILE A 180 9.52 -31.91 0.01
N GLU A 181 9.75 -33.12 0.52
CA GLU A 181 11.09 -33.64 0.77
C GLU A 181 11.90 -33.78 -0.53
N THR A 182 11.26 -34.20 -1.61
CA THR A 182 11.89 -34.25 -2.95
C THR A 182 12.34 -32.87 -3.40
N LEU A 183 11.49 -31.85 -3.23
CA LEU A 183 11.81 -30.47 -3.61
C LEU A 183 12.94 -29.90 -2.74
N ARG A 184 12.91 -30.14 -1.43
CA ARG A 184 14.00 -29.75 -0.51
C ARG A 184 15.33 -30.39 -0.90
N ALA A 185 15.33 -31.66 -1.20
CA ALA A 185 16.53 -32.38 -1.64
C ALA A 185 17.12 -31.82 -2.96
N ARG A 186 16.29 -31.17 -3.78
CA ARG A 186 16.69 -30.47 -5.02
C ARG A 186 17.04 -29.00 -4.82
N GLY A 187 17.09 -28.51 -3.58
CA GLY A 187 17.51 -27.14 -3.26
C GLY A 187 16.39 -26.10 -3.30
N VAL A 188 15.09 -26.52 -3.41
CA VAL A 188 13.96 -25.61 -3.31
C VAL A 188 13.77 -25.19 -1.86
N LYS A 189 13.75 -23.88 -1.58
CA LYS A 189 13.46 -23.35 -0.23
C LYS A 189 11.96 -23.39 0.01
N VAL A 190 11.54 -24.16 1.01
CA VAL A 190 10.14 -24.28 1.41
C VAL A 190 9.89 -23.39 2.61
N ILE A 191 8.97 -22.43 2.47
CA ILE A 191 8.46 -21.64 3.60
C ILE A 191 7.33 -22.43 4.24
N GLU A 192 7.53 -22.83 5.49
CA GLU A 192 6.51 -23.61 6.20
C GLU A 192 5.18 -22.85 6.31
N PRO A 193 4.05 -23.53 6.04
CA PRO A 193 2.76 -22.89 6.22
C PRO A 193 2.52 -22.57 7.70
N GLY A 194 1.86 -21.45 7.95
CA GLY A 194 1.41 -21.07 9.27
C GLY A 194 0.31 -22.01 9.80
N SER A 195 0.14 -22.02 11.12
CA SER A 195 -0.97 -22.70 11.79
C SER A 195 -2.07 -21.70 12.16
N GLY A 196 -3.33 -22.13 12.14
CA GLY A 196 -4.46 -21.29 12.52
C GLY A 196 -5.78 -21.74 11.91
N TYR A 197 -6.77 -20.85 11.95
CA TYR A 197 -8.08 -21.09 11.37
C TYR A 197 -7.99 -21.10 9.84
N LEU A 198 -8.43 -22.17 9.21
CA LEU A 198 -8.46 -22.34 7.76
C LEU A 198 -9.86 -21.98 7.21
N ALA A 199 -9.93 -21.59 5.95
CA ALA A 199 -11.20 -21.23 5.29
C ALA A 199 -12.26 -22.37 5.29
N CYS A 200 -11.82 -23.61 5.46
CA CYS A 200 -12.70 -24.79 5.60
C CYS A 200 -13.22 -25.01 7.03
N GLY A 201 -12.96 -24.11 7.99
CA GLY A 201 -13.39 -24.24 9.38
C GLY A 201 -12.50 -25.12 10.27
N MET A 202 -11.43 -25.70 9.75
CA MET A 202 -10.48 -26.50 10.51
C MET A 202 -9.37 -25.60 11.11
N VAL A 203 -8.82 -26.05 12.25
CA VAL A 203 -7.65 -25.41 12.88
C VAL A 203 -6.46 -26.34 12.71
N GLY A 204 -5.35 -25.84 12.15
CA GLY A 204 -4.15 -26.64 11.94
C GLY A 204 -3.14 -25.98 11.01
N GLY A 205 -2.13 -26.73 10.58
CA GLY A 205 -1.15 -26.30 9.58
C GLY A 205 -1.75 -26.23 8.18
N GLY A 206 -1.13 -25.48 7.27
CA GLY A 206 -1.57 -25.37 5.87
C GLY A 206 -2.01 -23.97 5.45
N ARG A 207 -2.04 -23.00 6.35
CA ARG A 207 -2.28 -21.59 6.03
C ARG A 207 -1.03 -21.01 5.34
N LEU A 208 -1.22 -20.27 4.25
CA LEU A 208 -0.10 -19.54 3.62
C LEU A 208 0.65 -18.73 4.67
N ALA A 209 1.97 -18.84 4.69
CA ALA A 209 2.82 -17.99 5.49
C ALA A 209 2.50 -16.50 5.24
N GLU A 210 2.69 -15.66 6.23
CA GLU A 210 2.40 -14.24 6.05
C GLU A 210 3.31 -13.64 4.96
N PRO A 211 2.78 -12.77 4.08
CA PRO A 211 3.53 -12.21 2.96
C PRO A 211 4.87 -11.58 3.36
N ALA A 212 4.93 -10.96 4.54
CA ALA A 212 6.16 -10.38 5.07
C ALA A 212 7.25 -11.44 5.34
N ILE A 213 6.89 -12.65 5.78
CA ILE A 213 7.84 -13.76 6.00
C ILE A 213 8.41 -14.24 4.66
N ILE A 214 7.56 -14.31 3.63
CA ILE A 214 8.00 -14.71 2.28
C ILE A 214 8.92 -13.64 1.69
N ALA A 215 8.57 -12.36 1.80
CA ALA A 215 9.40 -11.24 1.34
C ALA A 215 10.76 -11.19 2.07
N ALA A 216 10.78 -11.44 3.37
CA ALA A 216 12.02 -11.54 4.14
C ALA A 216 12.93 -12.69 3.66
N ALA A 217 12.34 -13.85 3.32
CA ALA A 217 13.09 -14.97 2.77
C ALA A 217 13.69 -14.68 1.38
N VAL A 218 13.02 -13.83 0.58
CA VAL A 218 13.56 -13.31 -0.70
C VAL A 218 14.78 -12.42 -0.44
N ALA A 219 14.65 -11.47 0.49
CA ALA A 219 15.75 -10.57 0.86
C ALA A 219 16.96 -11.33 1.45
N GLU A 220 16.73 -12.41 2.19
CA GLU A 220 17.79 -13.28 2.68
C GLU A 220 18.57 -13.98 1.54
N MET A 221 17.88 -14.37 0.46
CA MET A 221 18.48 -15.09 -0.66
C MET A 221 19.15 -14.19 -1.69
N LEU A 222 18.57 -13.03 -1.98
CA LEU A 222 19.05 -12.12 -3.02
C LEU A 222 19.84 -10.91 -2.48
N GLY A 223 19.77 -10.67 -1.19
CA GLY A 223 20.18 -9.39 -0.61
C GLY A 223 19.11 -8.30 -0.86
N PRO A 224 19.28 -7.08 -0.33
CA PRO A 224 18.36 -5.99 -0.56
C PRO A 224 18.31 -5.63 -2.05
N GLY A 225 17.10 -5.38 -2.56
CA GLY A 225 16.89 -4.88 -3.93
C GLY A 225 17.61 -3.54 -4.18
N ALA A 226 17.70 -3.12 -5.44
CA ALA A 226 18.58 -2.04 -5.93
C ALA A 226 18.29 -0.61 -5.43
N LEU A 227 17.68 -0.43 -4.27
CA LEU A 227 17.39 0.91 -3.71
C LEU A 227 18.53 1.58 -2.95
N ASN A 228 19.76 1.00 -2.89
CA ASN A 228 20.86 1.63 -2.20
C ASN A 228 22.20 1.49 -2.91
N ASN A 229 22.53 2.46 -3.78
CA ASN A 229 23.90 2.77 -4.10
C ASN A 229 24.30 4.12 -3.47
N GLN A 230 24.73 4.06 -2.20
CA GLN A 230 25.75 4.97 -1.69
C GLN A 230 26.93 4.11 -1.17
N PRO A 231 28.19 4.54 -1.38
CA PRO A 231 29.37 3.71 -1.16
C PRO A 231 29.59 3.39 0.32
N SER A 232 29.76 2.09 0.58
CA SER A 232 30.06 1.53 1.88
C SER A 232 31.42 1.99 2.40
N SER A 233 31.45 2.51 3.62
CA SER A 233 32.62 2.43 4.49
C SER A 233 32.32 1.47 5.64
N THR A 234 33.12 0.40 5.64
CA THR A 234 33.31 -0.68 6.61
C THR A 234 33.02 -0.35 8.08
N GLN A 235 32.12 -1.07 8.76
CA GLN A 235 32.41 -1.97 9.89
C GLN A 235 31.12 -2.43 10.61
N ARG A 236 31.00 -3.75 10.65
CA ARG A 236 30.36 -4.66 11.63
C ARG A 236 29.22 -4.17 12.54
N GLY A 237 28.13 -4.89 12.45
CA GLY A 237 27.27 -5.29 13.58
C GLY A 237 26.07 -4.38 13.78
N ASP A 238 25.03 -4.69 13.05
CA ASP A 238 23.64 -4.75 13.48
C ASP A 238 22.75 -4.94 12.23
N LEU A 239 21.69 -5.70 12.36
CA LEU A 239 20.72 -5.94 11.31
C LEU A 239 19.89 -4.66 11.08
N GLY A 240 20.50 -3.63 10.43
CA GLY A 240 19.86 -2.37 10.09
C GLY A 240 19.39 -2.39 8.64
N GLY A 241 18.08 -2.38 8.42
CA GLY A 241 17.48 -1.74 7.25
C GLY A 241 17.98 -0.28 7.13
N PRO A 242 17.72 0.47 6.03
CA PRO A 242 18.06 1.90 5.99
C PRO A 242 17.55 2.51 7.28
N ALA A 243 18.44 3.19 7.99
CA ALA A 243 18.07 3.82 9.26
C ALA A 243 16.75 4.58 8.99
N PRO A 244 15.70 4.31 9.75
CA PRO A 244 14.45 5.03 9.56
C PRO A 244 14.81 6.51 9.51
N VAL A 245 14.27 7.24 8.54
CA VAL A 245 14.40 8.70 8.51
C VAL A 245 13.80 9.18 9.82
N VAL A 246 14.65 9.46 10.79
CA VAL A 246 14.24 9.87 12.15
C VAL A 246 14.22 11.39 12.18
N ASP A 247 13.32 11.96 11.35
CA ASP A 247 13.16 13.41 11.21
C ASP A 247 12.05 13.99 12.10
N PHE A 248 11.37 13.11 12.85
CA PHE A 248 10.39 13.46 13.87
C PHE A 248 10.84 13.10 15.29
N ASP A 249 12.14 12.87 15.49
CA ASP A 249 12.67 12.63 16.83
C ASP A 249 12.47 13.88 17.72
N GLY A 250 11.99 13.64 18.94
CA GLY A 250 11.61 14.70 19.87
C GLY A 250 10.27 15.39 19.56
N GLU A 251 9.56 15.00 18.49
CA GLU A 251 8.25 15.52 18.15
C GLU A 251 7.13 14.70 18.79
N THR A 252 6.05 15.39 19.13
CA THR A 252 4.80 14.73 19.57
C THR A 252 3.73 14.95 18.50
N VAL A 253 3.30 13.87 17.86
CA VAL A 253 2.28 13.88 16.80
C VAL A 253 0.95 13.39 17.36
N LEU A 254 -0.03 14.29 17.42
CA LEU A 254 -1.39 14.02 17.88
C LEU A 254 -2.29 13.78 16.65
N VAL A 255 -2.84 12.57 16.55
CA VAL A 255 -3.64 12.14 15.37
C VAL A 255 -5.06 11.80 15.82
N THR A 256 -6.06 12.17 15.00
CA THR A 256 -7.42 11.67 15.18
C THR A 256 -7.78 10.67 14.07
N ALA A 257 -8.53 9.61 14.40
CA ALA A 257 -8.94 8.58 13.46
C ALA A 257 -10.37 8.07 13.71
N GLY A 258 -10.95 7.44 12.69
CA GLY A 258 -12.27 6.82 12.77
C GLY A 258 -13.41 7.81 12.53
N GLY A 259 -14.64 7.32 12.65
CA GLY A 259 -15.86 8.13 12.56
C GLY A 259 -16.56 8.20 13.93
N THR A 260 -16.88 9.40 14.39
CA THR A 260 -17.64 9.56 15.65
C THR A 260 -19.07 9.05 15.48
N ARG A 261 -19.65 8.64 16.59
CA ARG A 261 -20.99 8.06 16.66
C ARG A 261 -21.82 8.81 17.69
N GLU A 262 -22.82 9.53 17.22
CA GLU A 262 -23.72 10.33 18.07
C GLU A 262 -24.98 9.52 18.35
N ALA A 263 -25.22 9.16 19.62
CA ALA A 263 -26.31 8.28 20.01
C ALA A 263 -27.68 8.87 19.69
N ILE A 264 -28.57 8.05 19.11
CA ILE A 264 -30.02 8.33 18.99
C ILE A 264 -30.73 7.69 20.18
N ASP A 265 -30.38 6.46 20.49
CA ASP A 265 -30.85 5.66 21.62
C ASP A 265 -29.75 4.66 22.01
N PRO A 266 -29.92 3.79 23.02
CA PRO A 266 -28.88 2.82 23.43
C PRO A 266 -28.42 1.84 22.35
N VAL A 267 -29.09 1.81 21.19
CA VAL A 267 -28.82 0.82 20.11
C VAL A 267 -28.38 1.48 18.82
N ARG A 268 -28.87 2.69 18.52
CA ARG A 268 -28.68 3.38 17.24
C ARG A 268 -27.94 4.69 17.40
N PHE A 269 -27.17 5.04 16.37
CA PHE A 269 -26.37 6.27 16.32
C PHE A 269 -26.42 6.89 14.93
N ILE A 270 -26.09 8.17 14.85
CA ILE A 270 -25.73 8.90 13.64
C ILE A 270 -24.21 8.99 13.59
N GLY A 271 -23.60 8.91 12.45
CA GLY A 271 -22.16 9.05 12.30
C GLY A 271 -21.73 9.07 10.83
N ASN A 272 -20.51 9.52 10.60
CA ASN A 272 -19.89 9.56 9.29
C ASN A 272 -19.22 8.22 8.96
N ARG A 273 -19.22 7.84 7.67
CA ARG A 273 -18.46 6.67 7.21
C ARG A 273 -16.97 6.97 7.34
N SER A 274 -16.25 6.15 8.07
CA SER A 274 -14.79 6.19 8.16
C SER A 274 -14.26 4.85 8.65
N SER A 275 -13.29 4.30 7.97
CA SER A 275 -12.58 3.09 8.40
C SER A 275 -11.44 3.37 9.39
N GLY A 276 -11.08 4.65 9.61
CA GLY A 276 -9.94 5.05 10.43
C GLY A 276 -8.56 4.80 9.82
N ARG A 277 -8.48 4.09 8.70
CA ARG A 277 -7.21 3.63 8.09
C ARG A 277 -6.22 4.75 7.80
N MET A 278 -6.69 5.95 7.43
CA MET A 278 -5.78 7.06 7.11
C MET A 278 -5.09 7.60 8.37
N GLY A 279 -5.85 7.84 9.45
CA GLY A 279 -5.29 8.29 10.72
C GLY A 279 -4.32 7.25 11.32
N TYR A 280 -4.67 5.96 11.25
CA TYR A 280 -3.77 4.88 11.68
C TYR A 280 -2.49 4.83 10.85
N ALA A 281 -2.57 5.02 9.52
CA ALA A 281 -1.40 5.07 8.66
C ALA A 281 -0.48 6.26 8.99
N VAL A 282 -1.06 7.44 9.28
CA VAL A 282 -0.28 8.62 9.71
C VAL A 282 0.39 8.37 11.07
N ALA A 283 -0.34 7.80 12.04
CA ALA A 283 0.19 7.47 13.35
C ALA A 283 1.37 6.49 13.25
N GLU A 284 1.23 5.43 12.45
CA GLU A 284 2.30 4.45 12.23
C GLU A 284 3.50 5.05 11.50
N ALA A 285 3.28 5.88 10.48
CA ALA A 285 4.35 6.56 9.77
C ALA A 285 5.12 7.52 10.69
N ALA A 286 4.41 8.31 11.51
CA ALA A 286 5.04 9.22 12.47
C ALA A 286 5.88 8.46 13.51
N ARG A 287 5.35 7.34 14.05
CA ARG A 287 6.08 6.47 14.98
C ARG A 287 7.36 5.92 14.35
N ARG A 288 7.29 5.39 13.13
CA ARG A 288 8.47 4.89 12.39
C ARG A 288 9.53 5.97 12.16
N ARG A 289 9.11 7.24 12.07
CA ARG A 289 9.98 8.41 11.89
C ARG A 289 10.48 9.01 13.22
N GLY A 290 10.24 8.33 14.34
CA GLY A 290 10.80 8.68 15.65
C GLY A 290 9.91 9.55 16.54
N ALA A 291 8.70 9.92 16.10
CA ALA A 291 7.77 10.71 16.92
C ALA A 291 7.22 9.94 18.11
N THR A 292 6.95 10.65 19.20
CA THR A 292 5.97 10.23 20.20
C THR A 292 4.58 10.41 19.59
N VAL A 293 3.77 9.36 19.53
CA VAL A 293 2.47 9.42 18.85
C VAL A 293 1.32 9.17 19.84
N ILE A 294 0.33 10.05 19.79
CA ILE A 294 -0.94 9.95 20.51
C ILE A 294 -2.04 9.85 19.46
N LEU A 295 -2.78 8.74 19.45
CA LEU A 295 -3.87 8.48 18.53
C LEU A 295 -5.21 8.51 19.25
N ILE A 296 -6.03 9.53 19.00
CA ILE A 296 -7.42 9.59 19.47
C ILE A 296 -8.29 8.86 18.45
N SER A 297 -8.79 7.68 18.81
CA SER A 297 -9.49 6.81 17.86
C SER A 297 -10.96 6.66 18.21
N ALA A 298 -11.83 7.11 17.32
CA ALA A 298 -13.23 6.69 17.30
C ALA A 298 -13.32 5.22 16.86
N PRO A 299 -14.48 4.52 17.06
CA PRO A 299 -14.57 3.09 16.82
C PRO A 299 -14.16 2.67 15.42
N THR A 300 -13.17 1.79 15.33
CA THR A 300 -12.69 1.15 14.10
C THR A 300 -12.61 -0.36 14.30
N GLY A 301 -12.40 -1.12 13.22
CA GLY A 301 -12.06 -2.55 13.27
C GLY A 301 -10.56 -2.80 13.09
N LEU A 302 -9.71 -1.78 13.30
CA LEU A 302 -8.27 -1.88 13.13
C LEU A 302 -7.61 -2.37 14.43
N PRO A 303 -6.51 -3.13 14.34
CA PRO A 303 -5.73 -3.51 15.52
C PRO A 303 -5.03 -2.29 16.13
N ASP A 304 -4.71 -2.39 17.39
CA ASP A 304 -3.88 -1.40 18.09
C ASP A 304 -2.48 -1.35 17.47
N LEU A 305 -1.85 -0.17 17.52
CA LEU A 305 -0.51 0.05 17.02
C LEU A 305 0.51 -0.05 18.15
N ASP A 306 1.49 -0.92 17.99
CA ASP A 306 2.59 -1.05 18.95
C ASP A 306 3.38 0.25 19.07
N GLY A 307 3.64 0.71 20.29
CA GLY A 307 4.40 1.93 20.54
C GLY A 307 3.65 3.24 20.26
N VAL A 308 2.33 3.20 20.12
CA VAL A 308 1.44 4.36 19.99
C VAL A 308 0.51 4.41 21.20
N GLU A 309 0.38 5.58 21.83
CA GLU A 309 -0.64 5.79 22.86
C GLU A 309 -2.00 5.97 22.20
N ILE A 310 -2.93 5.04 22.43
CA ILE A 310 -4.27 5.08 21.84
C ILE A 310 -5.28 5.53 22.90
N LEU A 311 -6.02 6.60 22.61
CA LEU A 311 -7.12 7.13 23.43
C LEU A 311 -8.45 6.80 22.71
N PRO A 312 -9.20 5.78 23.17
CA PRO A 312 -10.47 5.42 22.57
C PRO A 312 -11.56 6.45 22.93
N VAL A 313 -12.34 6.85 21.93
CA VAL A 313 -13.47 7.76 22.08
C VAL A 313 -14.63 7.26 21.21
N VAL A 314 -15.85 7.72 21.49
CA VAL A 314 -17.03 7.33 20.72
C VAL A 314 -17.67 8.53 20.05
N THR A 315 -17.87 9.62 20.79
CA THR A 315 -18.60 10.81 20.36
C THR A 315 -17.68 11.95 19.93
N SER A 316 -18.22 12.93 19.25
CA SER A 316 -17.50 14.17 18.90
C SER A 316 -17.06 14.92 20.16
N GLU A 317 -17.88 14.93 21.22
CA GLU A 317 -17.55 15.59 22.48
C GLU A 317 -16.40 14.88 23.21
N GLU A 318 -16.39 13.54 23.25
CA GLU A 318 -15.28 12.77 23.81
C GLU A 318 -13.98 13.01 23.03
N MET A 319 -14.07 13.05 21.69
CA MET A 319 -12.91 13.36 20.82
C MET A 319 -12.39 14.76 21.09
N ARG A 320 -13.28 15.74 21.22
CA ARG A 320 -12.95 17.12 21.58
C ARG A 320 -12.23 17.18 22.93
N ALA A 321 -12.80 16.54 23.96
CA ALA A 321 -12.23 16.52 25.30
C ALA A 321 -10.82 15.90 25.32
N ALA A 322 -10.64 14.75 24.68
CA ALA A 322 -9.34 14.08 24.56
C ALA A 322 -8.32 14.95 23.77
N MET A 323 -8.77 15.59 22.69
CA MET A 323 -7.93 16.50 21.89
C MET A 323 -7.46 17.68 22.73
N MET A 324 -8.36 18.37 23.44
CA MET A 324 -8.02 19.54 24.25
C MET A 324 -7.11 19.17 25.44
N GLN A 325 -7.27 17.99 26.00
CA GLN A 325 -6.41 17.49 27.08
C GLN A 325 -4.95 17.33 26.64
N ARG A 326 -4.72 16.83 25.41
CA ARG A 326 -3.39 16.47 24.90
C ARG A 326 -2.77 17.53 23.96
N LEU A 327 -3.54 18.55 23.55
CA LEU A 327 -3.12 19.55 22.56
C LEU A 327 -1.83 20.28 22.92
N ARG A 328 -1.60 20.54 24.21
CA ARG A 328 -0.40 21.28 24.67
C ARG A 328 0.90 20.48 24.55
N GLU A 329 0.79 19.15 24.44
CA GLU A 329 1.95 18.27 24.24
C GLU A 329 2.33 18.16 22.76
N ALA A 330 1.38 18.47 21.86
CA ALA A 330 1.55 18.24 20.44
C ALA A 330 2.36 19.34 19.74
N THR A 331 3.35 18.90 18.96
CA THR A 331 4.07 19.77 18.02
C THR A 331 3.47 19.68 16.62
N VAL A 332 2.80 18.57 16.30
CA VAL A 332 2.04 18.35 15.07
C VAL A 332 0.69 17.75 15.41
N VAL A 333 -0.37 18.28 14.83
CA VAL A 333 -1.73 17.76 14.93
C VAL A 333 -2.24 17.37 13.54
N VAL A 334 -2.71 16.12 13.39
CA VAL A 334 -3.29 15.62 12.14
C VAL A 334 -4.71 15.16 12.39
N MET A 335 -5.68 15.93 11.90
CA MET A 335 -7.10 15.66 12.10
C MET A 335 -7.68 14.86 10.92
N ALA A 336 -7.55 13.53 10.98
CA ALA A 336 -8.01 12.60 9.94
C ALA A 336 -9.32 11.88 10.30
N ALA A 337 -9.88 12.13 11.48
CA ALA A 337 -11.19 11.58 11.86
C ALA A 337 -12.33 12.21 11.07
N ALA A 338 -13.38 11.42 10.82
CA ALA A 338 -14.65 11.89 10.27
C ALA A 338 -15.60 12.24 11.43
N VAL A 339 -15.44 13.44 11.97
CA VAL A 339 -16.28 13.93 13.07
C VAL A 339 -17.67 14.26 12.54
N SER A 340 -18.71 13.88 13.27
CA SER A 340 -20.09 14.25 12.93
C SER A 340 -20.33 15.74 13.17
N ASP A 341 -20.89 16.44 12.17
CA ASP A 341 -21.24 17.87 12.26
C ASP A 341 -22.50 18.11 13.09
N PHE A 342 -23.28 17.06 13.32
CA PHE A 342 -24.56 17.13 14.06
C PHE A 342 -24.69 15.99 15.05
N ARG A 343 -25.32 16.27 16.19
CA ARG A 343 -25.76 15.28 17.17
C ARG A 343 -27.26 15.40 17.46
N VAL A 344 -27.86 14.37 18.02
CA VAL A 344 -29.25 14.41 18.46
C VAL A 344 -29.35 15.24 19.73
N ARG A 345 -30.20 16.27 19.73
CA ARG A 345 -30.39 17.17 20.87
C ARG A 345 -30.87 16.43 22.14
N SER A 346 -31.71 15.41 21.98
CA SER A 346 -32.24 14.62 23.09
C SER A 346 -32.14 13.14 22.79
N VAL A 347 -31.19 12.47 23.42
CA VAL A 347 -30.97 11.02 23.28
C VAL A 347 -32.04 10.28 24.04
N ALA A 348 -32.73 9.32 23.40
CA ALA A 348 -33.75 8.51 24.06
C ALA A 348 -33.10 7.53 25.05
N ALA A 349 -33.60 7.54 26.31
CA ALA A 349 -33.09 6.64 27.37
C ALA A 349 -33.34 5.16 27.09
N GLN A 350 -34.31 4.83 26.23
CA GLN A 350 -34.65 3.47 25.84
C GLN A 350 -34.75 3.35 24.32
N LYS A 351 -34.53 2.12 23.80
CA LYS A 351 -34.67 1.84 22.38
C LYS A 351 -36.05 2.27 21.88
N ILE A 352 -36.08 3.14 20.86
CA ILE A 352 -37.31 3.59 20.20
C ILE A 352 -37.93 2.39 19.45
N LYS A 353 -39.12 1.95 19.87
CA LYS A 353 -39.83 0.79 19.26
C LYS A 353 -40.61 1.22 18.03
N ARG A 354 -40.58 0.39 16.97
CA ARG A 354 -41.32 0.65 15.72
C ARG A 354 -42.83 0.67 15.91
N GLU A 355 -43.35 -0.10 16.85
CA GLU A 355 -44.79 -0.20 17.15
C GLU A 355 -45.35 1.09 17.76
N ALA A 356 -44.51 1.94 18.32
CA ALA A 356 -44.91 3.19 18.94
C ALA A 356 -45.04 4.38 17.96
N ALA A 357 -44.41 4.27 16.78
CA ALA A 357 -44.43 5.38 15.81
C ALA A 357 -44.17 4.90 14.36
N ARG A 358 -44.96 5.35 13.40
CA ARG A 358 -44.73 5.13 11.96
C ARG A 358 -43.59 5.98 11.41
N ALA A 359 -43.24 7.08 12.07
CA ALA A 359 -42.16 7.98 11.73
C ALA A 359 -41.50 8.48 13.02
N VAL A 360 -40.20 8.68 13.00
CA VAL A 360 -39.43 9.28 14.10
C VAL A 360 -38.83 10.56 13.59
N LEU A 361 -39.13 11.67 14.27
CA LEU A 361 -38.48 12.95 14.03
C LEU A 361 -37.30 13.06 14.99
N LEU A 362 -36.14 13.32 14.44
CA LEU A 362 -34.91 13.59 15.22
C LEU A 362 -34.59 15.08 15.08
N GLU A 363 -34.51 15.75 16.22
CA GLU A 363 -34.03 17.12 16.26
C GLU A 363 -32.51 17.09 16.44
N LEU A 364 -31.83 17.67 15.45
CA LEU A 364 -30.37 17.71 15.42
C LEU A 364 -29.87 19.09 15.81
N GLU A 365 -28.75 19.14 16.52
CA GLU A 365 -28.00 20.36 16.80
C GLU A 365 -26.56 20.20 16.33
N ALA A 366 -25.93 21.32 15.98
CA ALA A 366 -24.52 21.31 15.52
C ALA A 366 -23.60 20.89 16.67
N THR A 367 -22.58 20.12 16.33
CA THR A 367 -21.46 19.80 17.24
C THR A 367 -20.43 20.94 17.25
N GLU A 368 -19.57 20.93 18.23
CA GLU A 368 -18.47 21.88 18.31
C GLU A 368 -17.42 21.64 17.20
N ASP A 369 -16.90 22.72 16.63
CA ASP A 369 -15.87 22.64 15.59
C ASP A 369 -14.49 22.42 16.20
N ILE A 370 -14.13 21.15 16.37
CA ILE A 370 -12.88 20.75 17.04
C ILE A 370 -11.65 21.32 16.29
N LEU A 371 -11.65 21.33 14.95
CA LEU A 371 -10.53 21.85 14.17
C LEU A 371 -10.32 23.35 14.42
N GLN A 372 -11.40 24.10 14.48
CA GLN A 372 -11.36 25.53 14.79
C GLN A 372 -10.80 25.76 16.21
N GLU A 373 -11.28 25.03 17.20
CA GLU A 373 -10.84 25.14 18.58
C GLU A 373 -9.36 24.74 18.76
N VAL A 374 -8.90 23.71 18.01
CA VAL A 374 -7.47 23.32 17.98
C VAL A 374 -6.60 24.47 17.49
N VAL A 375 -6.98 25.11 16.39
CA VAL A 375 -6.21 26.25 15.84
C VAL A 375 -6.15 27.43 16.81
N GLU A 376 -7.26 27.72 17.50
CA GLU A 376 -7.33 28.82 18.46
C GLU A 376 -6.52 28.56 19.73
N ARG A 377 -6.39 27.29 20.16
CA ARG A 377 -5.78 26.90 21.44
C ARG A 377 -4.40 26.25 21.34
N ARG A 378 -3.92 25.99 20.11
CA ARG A 378 -2.61 25.38 19.89
C ARG A 378 -1.47 26.23 20.45
N VAL A 379 -0.39 25.58 20.83
CA VAL A 379 0.86 26.26 21.21
C VAL A 379 1.46 26.88 19.96
N ALA A 380 2.12 28.04 20.11
CA ALA A 380 2.81 28.66 18.97
C ALA A 380 3.89 27.72 18.40
N GLY A 381 3.88 27.55 17.09
CA GLY A 381 4.76 26.61 16.39
C GLY A 381 4.17 25.22 16.16
N THR A 382 3.04 24.86 16.78
CA THR A 382 2.34 23.62 16.47
C THR A 382 1.76 23.66 15.05
N ILE A 383 2.08 22.67 14.21
CA ILE A 383 1.53 22.52 12.86
C ILE A 383 0.21 21.78 12.94
N VAL A 384 -0.82 22.30 12.27
CA VAL A 384 -2.15 21.67 12.21
C VAL A 384 -2.51 21.32 10.77
N VAL A 385 -2.75 20.04 10.54
CA VAL A 385 -3.20 19.48 9.25
C VAL A 385 -4.65 19.00 9.39
N GLY A 386 -5.54 19.59 8.61
CA GLY A 386 -6.93 19.14 8.48
C GLY A 386 -7.11 18.19 7.29
N PHE A 387 -8.19 17.41 7.30
CA PHE A 387 -8.62 16.61 6.15
C PHE A 387 -9.94 17.15 5.60
N ALA A 388 -10.11 17.06 4.29
CA ALA A 388 -11.35 17.34 3.59
C ALA A 388 -11.65 16.20 2.61
N ALA A 389 -12.88 15.70 2.63
CA ALA A 389 -13.40 14.73 1.68
C ALA A 389 -14.44 15.44 0.85
N GLU A 390 -14.17 15.68 -0.42
CA GLU A 390 -14.99 16.49 -1.30
C GLU A 390 -15.45 15.64 -2.49
N THR A 391 -16.67 15.92 -2.96
CA THR A 391 -17.27 15.26 -4.14
C THR A 391 -17.29 16.16 -5.37
N GLU A 392 -17.15 17.48 -5.18
CA GLU A 392 -17.17 18.49 -6.24
C GLU A 392 -16.18 19.61 -5.87
N ASP A 393 -15.49 20.17 -6.86
CA ASP A 393 -14.57 21.30 -6.71
C ASP A 393 -13.57 21.17 -5.54
N ALA A 394 -13.00 19.96 -5.38
CA ALA A 394 -12.19 19.56 -4.23
C ALA A 394 -11.09 20.57 -3.87
N LEU A 395 -10.36 21.10 -4.87
CA LEU A 395 -9.29 22.09 -4.64
C LEU A 395 -9.83 23.43 -4.15
N ALA A 396 -10.96 23.92 -4.70
CA ALA A 396 -11.55 25.19 -4.30
C ALA A 396 -12.08 25.10 -2.86
N ASN A 397 -12.81 24.04 -2.54
CA ASN A 397 -13.32 23.78 -1.20
C ASN A 397 -12.20 23.60 -0.17
N GLY A 398 -11.14 22.88 -0.53
CA GLY A 398 -9.96 22.74 0.31
C GLY A 398 -9.27 24.06 0.61
N ARG A 399 -9.12 24.95 -0.37
CA ARG A 399 -8.58 26.31 -0.18
C ARG A 399 -9.46 27.18 0.73
N LEU A 400 -10.77 27.10 0.56
CA LEU A 400 -11.73 27.77 1.44
C LEU A 400 -11.60 27.26 2.89
N LYS A 401 -11.48 25.94 3.08
CA LYS A 401 -11.27 25.32 4.39
C LYS A 401 -9.96 25.78 5.02
N LEU A 402 -8.86 25.78 4.26
CA LEU A 402 -7.56 26.28 4.69
C LEU A 402 -7.64 27.72 5.20
N ALA A 403 -8.25 28.60 4.41
CA ALA A 403 -8.38 30.03 4.75
C ALA A 403 -9.31 30.25 5.94
N ARG A 404 -10.48 29.60 5.96
CA ARG A 404 -11.50 29.80 6.99
C ARG A 404 -11.09 29.24 8.35
N LYS A 405 -10.44 28.07 8.37
CA LYS A 405 -10.02 27.40 9.60
C LYS A 405 -8.66 27.86 10.13
N GLY A 406 -7.85 28.50 9.31
CA GLY A 406 -6.52 28.98 9.73
C GLY A 406 -5.52 27.87 10.04
N VAL A 407 -5.73 26.67 9.52
CA VAL A 407 -4.79 25.55 9.60
C VAL A 407 -3.57 25.79 8.72
N ASP A 408 -2.49 25.04 8.95
CA ASP A 408 -1.26 25.19 8.18
C ASP A 408 -1.33 24.40 6.86
N ALA A 409 -2.07 23.29 6.86
CA ALA A 409 -2.33 22.51 5.67
C ALA A 409 -3.68 21.79 5.70
N VAL A 410 -4.18 21.43 4.51
CA VAL A 410 -5.36 20.59 4.32
C VAL A 410 -5.03 19.50 3.31
N MET A 411 -5.21 18.24 3.72
CA MET A 411 -5.23 17.12 2.81
C MET A 411 -6.64 16.96 2.24
N VAL A 412 -6.79 17.19 0.96
CA VAL A 412 -8.08 17.10 0.25
C VAL A 412 -8.12 15.79 -0.53
N ASN A 413 -9.10 14.95 -0.20
CA ASN A 413 -9.36 13.70 -0.90
C ASN A 413 -10.55 13.89 -1.84
N ASP A 414 -10.39 13.54 -3.12
CA ASP A 414 -11.51 13.44 -4.05
C ASP A 414 -12.15 12.06 -3.87
N VAL A 415 -13.35 12.04 -3.28
CA VAL A 415 -14.09 10.80 -3.02
C VAL A 415 -15.11 10.48 -4.12
N SER A 416 -15.16 11.25 -5.20
CA SER A 416 -16.03 11.00 -6.35
C SER A 416 -15.51 9.91 -7.28
N VAL A 417 -14.22 9.56 -7.18
CA VAL A 417 -13.57 8.55 -8.03
C VAL A 417 -13.81 7.16 -7.48
N ASP A 418 -14.33 6.25 -8.30
CA ASP A 418 -14.56 4.85 -7.94
C ASP A 418 -13.26 4.16 -7.51
N GLY A 419 -13.30 3.47 -6.36
CA GLY A 419 -12.14 2.78 -5.79
C GLY A 419 -11.25 3.64 -4.89
N ILE A 420 -11.55 4.94 -4.73
CA ILE A 420 -10.90 5.88 -3.82
C ILE A 420 -11.92 6.32 -2.75
N GLY A 421 -11.52 6.39 -1.49
CA GLY A 421 -12.40 6.90 -0.44
C GLY A 421 -12.25 6.20 0.91
N PHE A 422 -13.32 6.27 1.73
CA PHE A 422 -13.27 5.91 3.15
C PHE A 422 -12.89 4.45 3.42
N ASP A 423 -13.41 3.50 2.63
CA ASP A 423 -13.16 2.05 2.79
C ASP A 423 -12.09 1.50 1.85
N ALA A 424 -11.62 2.31 0.87
CA ALA A 424 -10.61 1.90 -0.08
C ALA A 424 -9.23 1.74 0.59
N LYS A 425 -8.42 0.82 0.06
CA LYS A 425 -7.02 0.63 0.48
C LYS A 425 -6.10 1.71 -0.09
N GLN A 426 -6.50 2.33 -1.19
CA GLN A 426 -5.79 3.40 -1.88
C GLN A 426 -6.48 4.73 -1.64
N ASN A 427 -5.74 5.81 -1.84
CA ASN A 427 -6.25 7.16 -1.81
C ASN A 427 -5.48 8.03 -2.82
N ALA A 428 -6.09 9.13 -3.24
CA ALA A 428 -5.49 10.18 -4.05
C ALA A 428 -6.00 11.53 -3.55
N GLY A 429 -5.30 12.59 -3.84
CA GLY A 429 -5.75 13.92 -3.45
C GLY A 429 -4.67 14.99 -3.58
N SER A 430 -4.88 16.10 -2.90
CA SER A 430 -3.95 17.22 -2.93
C SER A 430 -3.66 17.72 -1.52
N PHE A 431 -2.40 17.93 -1.22
CA PHE A 431 -1.95 18.56 0.01
C PHE A 431 -1.83 20.07 -0.22
N LEU A 432 -2.69 20.84 0.41
CA LEU A 432 -2.82 22.27 0.24
C LEU A 432 -2.16 22.99 1.41
N THR A 433 -1.31 23.97 1.09
CA THR A 433 -0.73 24.93 2.05
C THR A 433 -0.99 26.36 1.58
N ARG A 434 -0.62 27.35 2.37
CA ARG A 434 -0.66 28.77 1.95
C ARG A 434 0.26 29.05 0.76
N ASN A 435 1.31 28.23 0.56
CA ASN A 435 2.33 28.42 -0.47
C ASN A 435 2.02 27.69 -1.78
N GLY A 436 1.01 26.81 -1.80
CA GLY A 436 0.65 26.06 -3.01
C GLY A 436 -0.08 24.75 -2.73
N ALA A 437 -0.13 23.91 -3.75
CA ALA A 437 -0.73 22.59 -3.71
C ALA A 437 0.27 21.56 -4.24
N VAL A 438 0.34 20.40 -3.59
CA VAL A 438 1.10 19.23 -4.05
C VAL A 438 0.11 18.11 -4.34
N GLU A 439 0.08 17.63 -5.58
CA GLU A 439 -0.76 16.51 -5.97
C GLU A 439 -0.16 15.19 -5.48
N PHE A 440 -1.02 14.36 -4.91
CA PHE A 440 -0.74 12.99 -4.52
C PHE A 440 -1.50 12.06 -5.47
N PRO A 441 -0.79 11.36 -6.39
CA PRO A 441 -1.44 10.39 -7.28
C PRO A 441 -2.04 9.24 -6.47
N VAL A 442 -2.78 8.36 -7.13
CA VAL A 442 -3.33 7.16 -6.49
C VAL A 442 -2.19 6.34 -5.88
N MET A 443 -2.24 6.17 -4.56
CA MET A 443 -1.24 5.43 -3.80
C MET A 443 -1.86 4.74 -2.57
N SER A 444 -1.09 3.87 -1.92
CA SER A 444 -1.53 3.28 -0.65
C SER A 444 -1.65 4.35 0.45
N LYS A 445 -2.53 4.12 1.43
CA LYS A 445 -2.66 5.03 2.58
C LYS A 445 -1.38 5.14 3.40
N ALA A 446 -0.54 4.10 3.42
CA ALA A 446 0.78 4.13 4.06
C ALA A 446 1.74 5.09 3.32
N MET A 447 1.86 4.99 2.00
CA MET A 447 2.67 5.92 1.21
C MET A 447 2.15 7.36 1.29
N MET A 448 0.82 7.53 1.31
CA MET A 448 0.21 8.86 1.47
C MET A 448 0.54 9.46 2.83
N ALA A 449 0.54 8.65 3.90
CA ALA A 449 0.91 9.07 5.22
C ALA A 449 2.38 9.56 5.29
N ASP A 450 3.31 8.81 4.69
CA ASP A 450 4.70 9.22 4.60
C ASP A 450 4.84 10.54 3.84
N ARG A 451 4.16 10.70 2.68
CA ARG A 451 4.18 11.96 1.92
C ARG A 451 3.55 13.14 2.66
N ILE A 452 2.46 12.92 3.41
CA ILE A 452 1.89 13.96 4.28
C ILE A 452 2.93 14.42 5.29
N LEU A 453 3.65 13.50 5.93
CA LEU A 453 4.70 13.83 6.88
C LEU A 453 5.90 14.51 6.22
N ASP A 454 6.25 14.17 4.97
CA ASP A 454 7.29 14.90 4.20
C ASP A 454 6.90 16.38 4.00
N GLU A 455 5.63 16.63 3.65
CA GLU A 455 5.16 18.01 3.50
C GLU A 455 5.05 18.74 4.86
N VAL A 456 4.68 18.02 5.93
CA VAL A 456 4.70 18.57 7.30
C VAL A 456 6.12 18.93 7.73
N ALA A 457 7.10 18.08 7.44
CA ALA A 457 8.52 18.38 7.73
C ALA A 457 8.99 19.67 7.04
N LYS A 458 8.58 19.91 5.79
CA LYS A 458 8.89 21.16 5.06
C LYS A 458 8.24 22.41 5.66
N LEU A 459 7.11 22.28 6.35
CA LEU A 459 6.44 23.39 7.04
C LEU A 459 7.13 23.80 8.34
N ARG A 460 8.02 22.96 8.84
CA ARG A 460 8.77 23.19 10.08
C ARG A 460 10.05 24.02 9.86
N GLY A 461 10.50 24.18 8.62
CA GLY A 461 11.66 24.99 8.20
C GLY A 461 12.90 24.19 8.05
#